data_0202c648b1b9eb39d0939305f916ae71
#
_entry.id   0202c648b1b9eb39d0939305f916ae71
#
_cell.length_a   1.000
_cell.length_b   1.000
_cell.length_c   1.000
_cell.angle_alpha   90.00
_cell.angle_beta   90.00
_cell.angle_gamma   90.00
#
_symmetry.space_group_name_H-M   'P 1'
#
loop_
_entity.id
_entity.type
_entity.pdbx_description
1 polymer ?
#
loop_
_entity_poly.entity_id
_entity_poly.type
_entity_poly.pdbx_seq_one_letter_code
_entity_poly.pdbx_strand_id
1 'polypeptide(L)'
;MNFFVADVQTGFGTFVAFYLALKGWQQSNIGLVLGVGGIAGVLSQVPGGALTDAVKWKRGLAAAGILAIGAAALILAFVPSFYAVLFAETLHGATAGIITPAIAAISLGLVGRRAMSVRTGRNYRYAAAGNAITAGVMGFAGAYLWEGAIFLTAAVLCVPALIALWFIRGEEIDYARSRNAAGGQKTVTVARVLDLTKNRRLLLFSAAIVAFQLADASMLPMIGTSVAAGGDKASLWMSLLIIVPQVMVACLAPWVGYHAERRGRRPLLLIGFGVEPLRAALLALSTDYWVVVAVQVLNGVSAAIIGVMTVMVVTDLTTGTGRFNLAGGTVAALSGIAASLSTLISGFVFQHFGQAVGFLTLAAAGAAAVLLVWAFLAETKPEKYDD
;
A
#
# COMPACT_ATOMS: atom_id res chain seq x y z
N MET A 1 9.08 -15.87 3.41
CA MET A 1 9.60 -14.50 3.34
C MET A 1 8.50 -13.48 3.10
N ASN A 2 7.76 -13.48 1.99
CA ASN A 2 6.71 -12.46 1.73
C ASN A 2 5.61 -12.41 2.80
N PHE A 3 5.31 -13.51 3.46
CA PHE A 3 4.41 -13.56 4.61
C PHE A 3 4.89 -12.62 5.73
N PHE A 4 6.13 -12.72 6.15
CA PHE A 4 6.68 -11.92 7.25
C PHE A 4 7.05 -10.49 6.85
N VAL A 5 7.50 -10.27 5.62
CA VAL A 5 7.93 -8.95 5.14
C VAL A 5 6.76 -8.03 4.82
N ALA A 6 5.69 -8.55 4.24
CA ALA A 6 4.50 -7.75 3.96
C ALA A 6 3.92 -7.14 5.23
N ASP A 7 3.91 -7.93 6.27
CA ASP A 7 3.43 -7.62 7.57
C ASP A 7 4.18 -6.48 8.26
N VAL A 8 5.48 -6.57 8.23
CA VAL A 8 6.37 -5.53 8.75
C VAL A 8 6.23 -4.22 7.94
N GLN A 9 5.82 -4.27 6.66
CA GLN A 9 5.65 -3.09 5.81
C GLN A 9 4.27 -2.43 5.93
N THR A 10 3.20 -3.21 6.00
CA THR A 10 1.83 -2.68 5.84
C THR A 10 1.05 -2.54 7.14
N GLY A 11 1.33 -3.35 8.16
CA GLY A 11 0.72 -3.22 9.48
C GLY A 11 1.17 -1.96 10.22
N PHE A 12 2.31 -1.40 9.83
CA PHE A 12 3.00 -0.32 10.52
C PHE A 12 2.19 0.99 10.49
N GLY A 13 1.84 1.50 9.32
CA GLY A 13 1.24 2.83 9.18
C GLY A 13 -0.09 3.02 9.93
N THR A 14 -0.97 2.03 9.88
CA THR A 14 -2.30 2.12 10.48
C THR A 14 -2.25 1.98 12.00
N PHE A 15 -1.47 1.03 12.50
CA PHE A 15 -1.26 0.89 13.93
C PHE A 15 -0.48 2.06 14.54
N VAL A 16 0.37 2.75 13.78
CA VAL A 16 1.07 3.94 14.25
C VAL A 16 0.06 5.05 14.56
N ALA A 17 -0.88 5.36 13.66
CA ALA A 17 -1.92 6.36 13.92
C ALA A 17 -2.73 6.03 15.18
N PHE A 18 -3.18 4.79 15.30
CA PHE A 18 -3.89 4.28 16.46
C PHE A 18 -3.09 4.44 17.76
N TYR A 19 -1.83 4.00 17.77
CA TYR A 19 -0.94 4.06 18.93
C TYR A 19 -0.65 5.49 19.37
N LEU A 20 -0.35 6.39 18.43
CA LEU A 20 -0.08 7.78 18.75
C LEU A 20 -1.33 8.49 19.31
N ALA A 21 -2.53 8.11 18.81
CA ALA A 21 -3.78 8.60 19.38
C ALA A 21 -4.01 8.10 20.82
N LEU A 22 -3.69 6.83 21.13
CA LEU A 22 -3.68 6.30 22.50
C LEU A 22 -2.74 7.09 23.43
N LYS A 23 -1.60 7.58 22.88
CA LYS A 23 -0.64 8.42 23.60
C LYS A 23 -1.08 9.89 23.68
N GLY A 24 -2.29 10.25 23.22
CA GLY A 24 -2.85 11.60 23.30
C GLY A 24 -2.27 12.59 22.27
N TRP A 25 -1.70 12.11 21.17
CA TRP A 25 -1.18 12.98 20.13
C TRP A 25 -2.29 13.69 19.36
N GLN A 26 -2.02 14.93 18.94
CA GLN A 26 -2.91 15.67 18.07
C GLN A 26 -2.97 15.04 16.67
N GLN A 27 -4.14 15.07 16.05
CA GLN A 27 -4.39 14.50 14.73
C GLN A 27 -3.46 15.06 13.65
N SER A 28 -3.18 16.37 13.73
CA SER A 28 -2.26 17.06 12.82
C SER A 28 -0.84 16.51 12.90
N ASN A 29 -0.34 16.23 14.12
CA ASN A 29 0.98 15.65 14.33
C ASN A 29 1.05 14.20 13.83
N ILE A 30 -0.01 13.43 14.04
CA ILE A 30 -0.13 12.05 13.51
C ILE A 30 -0.10 12.08 11.98
N GLY A 31 -0.92 12.94 11.37
CA GLY A 31 -0.94 13.11 9.91
C GLY A 31 0.40 13.57 9.35
N LEU A 32 1.11 14.45 10.07
CA LEU A 32 2.42 14.94 9.68
C LEU A 32 3.47 13.83 9.65
N VAL A 33 3.59 13.05 10.73
CA VAL A 33 4.61 11.98 10.79
C VAL A 33 4.35 10.88 9.76
N LEU A 34 3.09 10.48 9.56
CA LEU A 34 2.71 9.50 8.54
C LEU A 34 2.92 10.04 7.13
N GLY A 35 2.55 11.30 6.88
CA GLY A 35 2.75 11.94 5.58
C GLY A 35 4.22 12.07 5.21
N VAL A 36 5.08 12.50 6.15
CA VAL A 36 6.53 12.59 5.93
C VAL A 36 7.12 11.20 5.69
N GLY A 37 6.73 10.18 6.46
CA GLY A 37 7.13 8.79 6.24
C GLY A 37 6.73 8.30 4.84
N GLY A 38 5.50 8.57 4.40
CA GLY A 38 5.01 8.25 3.07
C GLY A 38 5.80 8.95 1.95
N ILE A 39 6.07 10.24 2.09
CA ILE A 39 6.91 11.01 1.15
C ILE A 39 8.32 10.41 1.07
N ALA A 40 8.93 10.09 2.21
CA ALA A 40 10.24 9.42 2.24
C ALA A 40 10.19 8.09 1.48
N GLY A 41 9.10 7.34 1.61
CA GLY A 41 8.86 6.10 0.87
C GLY A 41 8.85 6.30 -0.64
N VAL A 42 8.12 7.31 -1.12
CA VAL A 42 8.06 7.62 -2.56
C VAL A 42 9.41 8.08 -3.08
N LEU A 43 10.07 9.00 -2.38
CA LEU A 43 11.38 9.52 -2.77
C LEU A 43 12.47 8.44 -2.81
N SER A 44 12.36 7.43 -1.95
CA SER A 44 13.32 6.32 -1.88
C SER A 44 13.13 5.27 -2.98
N GLN A 45 11.98 5.24 -3.69
CA GLN A 45 11.70 4.20 -4.69
C GLN A 45 12.69 4.23 -5.86
N VAL A 46 13.00 5.42 -6.38
CA VAL A 46 13.93 5.56 -7.53
C VAL A 46 15.37 5.23 -7.11
N PRO A 47 15.95 5.84 -6.06
CA PRO A 47 17.29 5.48 -5.62
C PRO A 47 17.37 4.04 -5.08
N GLY A 48 16.33 3.53 -4.42
CA GLY A 48 16.26 2.16 -3.94
C GLY A 48 16.22 1.12 -5.07
N GLY A 49 15.47 1.40 -6.14
CA GLY A 49 15.49 0.60 -7.37
C GLY A 49 16.87 0.60 -8.03
N ALA A 50 17.48 1.78 -8.20
CA ALA A 50 18.81 1.92 -8.77
C ALA A 50 19.88 1.20 -7.92
N LEU A 51 19.81 1.33 -6.61
CA LEU A 51 20.69 0.60 -5.67
C LEU A 51 20.50 -0.91 -5.82
N THR A 52 19.26 -1.37 -5.90
CA THR A 52 18.94 -2.79 -6.10
C THR A 52 19.52 -3.32 -7.42
N ASP A 53 19.51 -2.53 -8.48
CA ASP A 53 20.07 -2.92 -9.77
C ASP A 53 21.63 -2.93 -9.75
N ALA A 54 22.23 -1.97 -9.06
CA ALA A 54 23.69 -1.83 -8.97
C ALA A 54 24.33 -2.95 -8.15
N VAL A 55 23.69 -3.37 -7.05
CA VAL A 55 24.28 -4.29 -6.07
C VAL A 55 24.03 -5.75 -6.48
N LYS A 56 25.07 -6.59 -6.48
CA LYS A 56 24.94 -8.04 -6.61
C LYS A 56 24.35 -8.69 -5.35
N TRP A 57 24.61 -8.11 -4.19
CA TRP A 57 24.23 -8.63 -2.88
C TRP A 57 22.78 -8.26 -2.49
N LYS A 58 21.81 -8.68 -3.32
CA LYS A 58 20.38 -8.35 -3.14
C LYS A 58 19.77 -8.87 -1.83
N ARG A 59 20.23 -10.04 -1.37
CA ARG A 59 19.80 -10.60 -0.07
C ARG A 59 20.23 -9.73 1.10
N GLY A 60 21.47 -9.25 1.09
CA GLY A 60 21.96 -8.35 2.12
C GLY A 60 21.26 -7.00 2.12
N LEU A 61 20.92 -6.48 0.94
CA LEU A 61 20.11 -5.27 0.82
C LEU A 61 18.70 -5.46 1.43
N ALA A 62 18.06 -6.59 1.16
CA ALA A 62 16.78 -6.93 1.77
C ALA A 62 16.91 -7.14 3.30
N ALA A 63 17.99 -7.79 3.77
CA ALA A 63 18.27 -7.96 5.19
C ALA A 63 18.48 -6.63 5.91
N ALA A 64 19.28 -5.72 5.33
CA ALA A 64 19.49 -4.38 5.87
C ALA A 64 18.18 -3.60 5.99
N GLY A 65 17.30 -3.71 5.00
CA GLY A 65 15.97 -3.13 5.04
C GLY A 65 15.10 -3.72 6.17
N ILE A 66 15.06 -5.04 6.31
CA ILE A 66 14.31 -5.69 7.40
C ILE A 66 14.82 -5.25 8.78
N LEU A 67 16.15 -5.17 8.95
CA LEU A 67 16.75 -4.69 10.20
C LEU A 67 16.41 -3.21 10.47
N ALA A 68 16.42 -2.36 9.46
CA ALA A 68 16.04 -0.95 9.58
C ALA A 68 14.57 -0.79 10.01
N ILE A 69 13.65 -1.60 9.46
CA ILE A 69 12.25 -1.61 9.90
C ILE A 69 12.14 -2.13 11.34
N GLY A 70 12.87 -3.19 11.70
CA GLY A 70 12.93 -3.67 13.07
C GLY A 70 13.41 -2.61 14.07
N ALA A 71 14.44 -1.83 13.69
CA ALA A 71 14.91 -0.70 14.49
C ALA A 71 13.85 0.41 14.63
N ALA A 72 13.16 0.76 13.53
CA ALA A 72 12.05 1.71 13.57
C ALA A 72 10.93 1.22 14.50
N ALA A 73 10.58 -0.06 14.43
CA ALA A 73 9.59 -0.66 15.32
C ALA A 73 9.99 -0.60 16.80
N LEU A 74 11.26 -0.88 17.13
CA LEU A 74 11.76 -0.76 18.50
C LEU A 74 11.72 0.69 19.00
N ILE A 75 12.04 1.67 18.15
CA ILE A 75 11.94 3.09 18.50
C ILE A 75 10.48 3.43 18.85
N LEU A 76 9.52 3.02 18.03
CA LEU A 76 8.10 3.24 18.30
C LEU A 76 7.61 2.55 19.58
N ALA A 77 8.10 1.34 19.86
CA ALA A 77 7.73 0.60 21.07
C ALA A 77 8.18 1.30 22.36
N PHE A 78 9.40 1.86 22.39
CA PHE A 78 10.03 2.30 23.62
C PHE A 78 10.25 3.81 23.73
N VAL A 79 10.26 4.56 22.61
CA VAL A 79 10.56 6.00 22.59
C VAL A 79 9.53 6.80 21.78
N PRO A 80 8.28 6.91 22.26
CA PRO A 80 7.21 7.59 21.51
C PRO A 80 7.28 9.13 21.60
N SER A 81 8.47 9.72 21.41
CA SER A 81 8.64 11.16 21.29
C SER A 81 8.49 11.63 19.84
N PHE A 82 8.11 12.90 19.62
CA PHE A 82 7.83 13.42 18.28
C PHE A 82 8.97 13.17 17.29
N TYR A 83 10.19 13.55 17.65
CA TYR A 83 11.35 13.38 16.76
C TYR A 83 11.75 11.92 16.55
N ALA A 84 11.58 11.07 17.56
CA ALA A 84 11.88 9.65 17.45
C ALA A 84 10.87 8.94 16.54
N VAL A 85 9.58 9.27 16.67
CA VAL A 85 8.52 8.75 15.80
C VAL A 85 8.69 9.25 14.36
N LEU A 86 8.98 10.55 14.18
CA LEU A 86 9.25 11.13 12.86
C LEU A 86 10.44 10.44 12.18
N PHE A 87 11.51 10.19 12.93
CA PHE A 87 12.67 9.44 12.42
C PHE A 87 12.31 7.99 12.08
N ALA A 88 11.58 7.29 12.96
CA ALA A 88 11.17 5.91 12.74
C ALA A 88 10.26 5.77 11.50
N GLU A 89 9.29 6.65 11.32
CA GLU A 89 8.40 6.67 10.16
C GLU A 89 9.16 7.02 8.87
N THR A 90 10.08 7.97 8.92
CA THR A 90 10.95 8.31 7.78
C THR A 90 11.85 7.14 7.41
N LEU A 91 12.45 6.47 8.39
CA LEU A 91 13.29 5.29 8.19
C LEU A 91 12.48 4.12 7.60
N HIS A 92 11.29 3.86 8.14
CA HIS A 92 10.36 2.85 7.64
C HIS A 92 9.97 3.12 6.18
N GLY A 93 9.52 4.35 5.88
CA GLY A 93 9.15 4.75 4.53
C GLY A 93 10.31 4.63 3.54
N ALA A 94 11.47 5.19 3.87
CA ALA A 94 12.67 5.10 3.03
C ALA A 94 13.07 3.64 2.74
N THR A 95 12.94 2.78 3.75
CA THR A 95 13.28 1.36 3.65
C THR A 95 12.31 0.59 2.76
N ALA A 96 11.03 0.94 2.77
CA ALA A 96 10.01 0.32 1.90
C ALA A 96 10.37 0.48 0.41
N GLY A 97 10.92 1.63 0.01
CA GLY A 97 11.41 1.88 -1.35
C GLY A 97 12.60 1.01 -1.77
N ILE A 98 13.30 0.39 -0.83
CA ILE A 98 14.43 -0.52 -1.08
C ILE A 98 14.00 -1.99 -1.04
N ILE A 99 13.21 -2.37 -0.04
CA ILE A 99 12.83 -3.79 0.17
C ILE A 99 11.97 -4.29 -0.98
N THR A 100 11.00 -3.51 -1.43
CA THR A 100 10.07 -3.93 -2.49
C THR A 100 10.79 -4.30 -3.79
N PRO A 101 11.66 -3.44 -4.37
CA PRO A 101 12.42 -3.82 -5.55
C PRO A 101 13.44 -4.94 -5.28
N ALA A 102 14.02 -5.02 -4.09
CA ALA A 102 14.96 -6.11 -3.74
C ALA A 102 14.26 -7.48 -3.74
N ILE A 103 13.05 -7.58 -3.16
CA ILE A 103 12.26 -8.82 -3.17
C ILE A 103 11.80 -9.19 -4.59
N ALA A 104 11.39 -8.19 -5.38
CA ALA A 104 11.01 -8.40 -6.77
C ALA A 104 12.20 -8.92 -7.60
N ALA A 105 13.39 -8.33 -7.42
CA ALA A 105 14.61 -8.75 -8.10
C ALA A 105 15.05 -10.16 -7.68
N ILE A 106 14.98 -10.52 -6.40
CA ILE A 106 15.24 -11.88 -5.91
C ILE A 106 14.24 -12.86 -6.55
N SER A 107 12.96 -12.54 -6.55
CA SER A 107 11.92 -13.39 -7.15
C SER A 107 12.16 -13.58 -8.64
N LEU A 108 12.49 -12.53 -9.39
CA LEU A 108 12.78 -12.59 -10.82
C LEU A 108 14.04 -13.44 -11.11
N GLY A 109 15.08 -13.28 -10.29
CA GLY A 109 16.33 -14.05 -10.40
C GLY A 109 16.13 -15.55 -10.17
N LEU A 110 15.19 -15.92 -9.29
CA LEU A 110 14.88 -17.32 -8.97
C LEU A 110 14.03 -18.01 -10.05
N VAL A 111 12.98 -17.35 -10.55
CA VAL A 111 11.97 -18.03 -11.40
C VAL A 111 11.98 -17.59 -12.86
N GLY A 112 12.65 -16.50 -13.18
CA GLY A 112 12.65 -15.93 -14.53
C GLY A 112 11.31 -15.26 -14.92
N ARG A 113 11.25 -14.67 -16.12
CA ARG A 113 10.09 -13.89 -16.59
C ARG A 113 8.83 -14.73 -16.78
N ARG A 114 8.94 -15.93 -17.35
CA ARG A 114 7.78 -16.77 -17.67
C ARG A 114 6.95 -17.17 -16.44
N ALA A 115 7.61 -17.40 -15.30
CA ALA A 115 6.94 -17.80 -14.07
C ALA A 115 6.70 -16.62 -13.11
N MET A 116 7.10 -15.39 -13.47
CA MET A 116 7.05 -14.24 -12.57
C MET A 116 5.62 -13.84 -12.20
N SER A 117 4.65 -13.91 -13.12
CA SER A 117 3.24 -13.58 -12.83
C SER A 117 2.64 -14.54 -11.79
N VAL A 118 2.86 -15.85 -11.97
CA VAL A 118 2.41 -16.86 -10.99
C VAL A 118 3.12 -16.69 -9.65
N ARG A 119 4.42 -16.39 -9.68
CA ARG A 119 5.20 -16.13 -8.46
C ARG A 119 4.70 -14.90 -7.72
N THR A 120 4.42 -13.81 -8.45
CA THR A 120 3.87 -12.59 -7.89
C THR A 120 2.51 -12.84 -7.25
N GLY A 121 1.61 -13.56 -7.92
CA GLY A 121 0.32 -13.94 -7.35
C GLY A 121 0.46 -14.75 -6.05
N ARG A 122 1.40 -15.70 -5.99
CA ARG A 122 1.71 -16.43 -4.76
C ARG A 122 2.27 -15.53 -3.67
N ASN A 123 3.16 -14.62 -4.03
CA ASN A 123 3.73 -13.64 -3.09
C ASN A 123 2.64 -12.77 -2.45
N TYR A 124 1.70 -12.26 -3.26
CA TYR A 124 0.55 -11.48 -2.77
C TYR A 124 -0.36 -12.27 -1.84
N ARG A 125 -0.64 -13.55 -2.15
CA ARG A 125 -1.45 -14.41 -1.27
C ARG A 125 -0.80 -14.58 0.10
N TYR A 126 0.50 -14.88 0.13
CA TYR A 126 1.23 -15.02 1.39
C TYR A 126 1.36 -13.69 2.14
N ALA A 127 1.50 -12.58 1.41
CA ALA A 127 1.50 -11.25 2.00
C ALA A 127 0.15 -10.93 2.67
N ALA A 128 -0.97 -11.17 1.98
CA ALA A 128 -2.31 -10.92 2.54
C ALA A 128 -2.59 -11.80 3.77
N ALA A 129 -2.19 -13.08 3.72
CA ALA A 129 -2.30 -13.97 4.88
C ALA A 129 -1.43 -13.49 6.06
N GLY A 130 -0.19 -13.04 5.78
CA GLY A 130 0.69 -12.43 6.76
C GLY A 130 0.02 -11.23 7.42
N ASN A 131 -0.41 -10.26 6.62
CA ASN A 131 -1.06 -9.04 7.10
C ASN A 131 -2.26 -9.33 8.01
N ALA A 132 -3.13 -10.28 7.63
CA ALA A 132 -4.31 -10.63 8.42
C ALA A 132 -3.93 -11.26 9.77
N ILE A 133 -3.00 -12.24 9.75
CA ILE A 133 -2.58 -12.95 10.97
C ILE A 133 -1.85 -12.00 11.92
N THR A 134 -0.92 -11.18 11.41
CA THR A 134 -0.17 -10.28 12.28
C THR A 134 -1.01 -9.12 12.78
N ALA A 135 -1.96 -8.60 12.00
CA ALA A 135 -2.92 -7.66 12.54
C ALA A 135 -3.65 -8.23 13.77
N GLY A 136 -4.03 -9.51 13.72
CA GLY A 136 -4.61 -10.21 14.87
C GLY A 136 -3.65 -10.32 16.07
N VAL A 137 -2.40 -10.73 15.82
CA VAL A 137 -1.37 -10.84 16.86
C VAL A 137 -1.01 -9.49 17.47
N MET A 138 -0.84 -8.45 16.63
CA MET A 138 -0.58 -7.07 17.08
C MET A 138 -1.72 -6.54 17.96
N GLY A 139 -2.99 -6.75 17.53
CA GLY A 139 -4.13 -6.32 18.32
C GLY A 139 -4.25 -7.07 19.66
N PHE A 140 -3.99 -8.37 19.65
CA PHE A 140 -3.93 -9.15 20.89
C PHE A 140 -2.81 -8.65 21.81
N ALA A 141 -1.60 -8.44 21.28
CA ALA A 141 -0.47 -7.94 22.04
C ALA A 141 -0.75 -6.54 22.62
N GLY A 142 -1.35 -5.63 21.84
CA GLY A 142 -1.72 -4.29 22.30
C GLY A 142 -2.83 -4.30 23.37
N ALA A 143 -3.77 -5.26 23.30
CA ALA A 143 -4.87 -5.35 24.24
C ALA A 143 -4.53 -6.02 25.58
N TYR A 144 -3.62 -7.01 25.57
CA TYR A 144 -3.36 -7.85 26.74
C TYR A 144 -1.96 -7.68 27.35
N LEU A 145 -1.01 -7.08 26.62
CA LEU A 145 0.34 -6.79 27.16
C LEU A 145 0.46 -5.29 27.46
N TRP A 146 0.83 -4.48 26.45
CA TRP A 146 0.85 -3.00 26.50
C TRP A 146 0.81 -2.45 25.07
N GLU A 147 0.48 -1.17 24.91
CA GLU A 147 0.29 -0.59 23.58
C GLU A 147 1.55 -0.67 22.67
N GLY A 148 2.73 -0.53 23.26
CA GLY A 148 4.01 -0.66 22.51
C GLY A 148 4.30 -2.09 22.05
N ALA A 149 3.64 -3.11 22.64
CA ALA A 149 3.79 -4.51 22.22
C ALA A 149 3.37 -4.74 20.76
N ILE A 150 2.50 -3.88 20.21
CA ILE A 150 2.16 -3.86 18.78
C ILE A 150 3.44 -3.80 17.94
N PHE A 151 4.31 -2.83 18.25
CA PHE A 151 5.56 -2.63 17.49
C PHE A 151 6.66 -3.62 17.89
N LEU A 152 6.67 -4.08 19.15
CA LEU A 152 7.54 -5.18 19.54
C LEU A 152 7.23 -6.44 18.73
N THR A 153 5.96 -6.73 18.46
CA THR A 153 5.55 -7.84 17.58
C THR A 153 6.15 -7.66 16.18
N ALA A 154 6.09 -6.45 15.60
CA ALA A 154 6.70 -6.17 14.30
C ALA A 154 8.22 -6.40 14.33
N ALA A 155 8.91 -5.94 15.36
CA ALA A 155 10.35 -6.16 15.53
C ALA A 155 10.71 -7.65 15.65
N VAL A 156 9.94 -8.42 16.42
CA VAL A 156 10.12 -9.88 16.56
C VAL A 156 9.89 -10.60 15.23
N LEU A 157 8.91 -10.19 14.43
CA LEU A 157 8.65 -10.77 13.11
C LEU A 157 9.76 -10.50 12.07
N CYS A 158 10.64 -9.53 12.31
CA CYS A 158 11.86 -9.37 11.52
C CYS A 158 12.78 -10.60 11.62
N VAL A 159 12.80 -11.31 12.76
CA VAL A 159 13.64 -12.50 12.96
C VAL A 159 13.26 -13.63 12.00
N PRO A 160 12.00 -14.13 11.97
CA PRO A 160 11.64 -15.16 11.00
C PRO A 160 11.71 -14.66 9.54
N ALA A 161 11.54 -13.35 9.28
CA ALA A 161 11.77 -12.79 7.96
C ALA A 161 13.23 -12.91 7.51
N LEU A 162 14.18 -12.62 8.40
CA LEU A 162 15.62 -12.79 8.16
C LEU A 162 15.99 -14.25 8.01
N ILE A 163 15.45 -15.14 8.85
CA ILE A 163 15.65 -16.59 8.73
C ILE A 163 15.14 -17.08 7.37
N ALA A 164 13.94 -16.69 6.97
CA ALA A 164 13.37 -17.05 5.67
C ALA A 164 14.20 -16.51 4.49
N LEU A 165 14.81 -15.34 4.65
CA LEU A 165 15.72 -14.77 3.65
C LEU A 165 17.05 -15.54 3.59
N TRP A 166 17.53 -16.01 4.72
CA TRP A 166 18.77 -16.79 4.82
C TRP A 166 18.66 -18.15 4.11
N PHE A 167 17.48 -18.80 4.17
CA PHE A 167 17.21 -20.05 3.44
C PHE A 167 17.21 -19.89 1.92
N ILE A 168 17.10 -18.69 1.37
CA ILE A 168 17.24 -18.45 -0.07
C ILE A 168 18.73 -18.52 -0.41
N ARG A 169 19.15 -19.52 -1.15
CA ARG A 169 20.56 -19.68 -1.56
C ARG A 169 20.93 -18.60 -2.57
N GLY A 170 22.02 -17.88 -2.31
CA GLY A 170 22.48 -16.81 -3.21
C GLY A 170 22.86 -17.32 -4.60
N GLU A 171 23.34 -18.54 -4.67
CA GLU A 171 23.74 -19.24 -5.91
C GLU A 171 22.56 -19.54 -6.84
N GLU A 172 21.35 -19.68 -6.29
CA GLU A 172 20.13 -19.91 -7.07
C GLU A 172 19.59 -18.63 -7.73
N ILE A 173 20.09 -17.45 -7.31
CA ILE A 173 19.67 -16.16 -7.84
C ILE A 173 20.51 -15.84 -9.08
N ASP A 174 19.90 -15.95 -10.27
CA ASP A 174 20.53 -15.46 -11.50
C ASP A 174 20.53 -13.93 -11.50
N TYR A 175 21.70 -13.34 -11.29
CA TYR A 175 21.85 -11.87 -11.21
C TYR A 175 21.65 -11.18 -12.56
N ALA A 176 21.89 -11.83 -13.69
CA ALA A 176 21.60 -11.29 -14.99
C ALA A 176 20.08 -11.17 -15.21
N ARG A 177 19.35 -12.23 -14.89
CA ARG A 177 17.88 -12.23 -14.90
C ARG A 177 17.29 -11.24 -13.92
N SER A 178 17.84 -11.15 -12.70
CA SER A 178 17.34 -10.26 -11.64
C SER A 178 17.45 -8.78 -12.01
N ARG A 179 18.38 -8.40 -12.89
CA ARG A 179 18.54 -7.06 -13.43
C ARG A 179 17.72 -6.82 -14.69
N ASN A 180 17.00 -7.82 -15.17
CA ASN A 180 16.30 -7.75 -16.46
C ASN A 180 17.25 -7.42 -17.64
N ALA A 181 18.54 -7.79 -17.52
CA ALA A 181 19.62 -7.36 -18.41
C ALA A 181 19.53 -7.91 -19.84
N ALA A 182 18.64 -8.87 -20.10
CA ALA A 182 18.45 -9.48 -21.42
C ALA A 182 17.72 -8.60 -22.45
N GLY A 183 17.41 -7.36 -22.11
CA GLY A 183 16.85 -6.38 -23.05
C GLY A 183 17.19 -5.00 -22.56
N GLY A 184 18.27 -4.43 -23.08
CA GLY A 184 18.81 -3.10 -22.81
C GLY A 184 17.83 -2.11 -22.20
N GLN A 185 17.67 -2.13 -20.89
CA GLN A 185 16.98 -1.06 -20.20
C GLN A 185 17.85 0.17 -20.28
N LYS A 186 17.55 0.96 -21.32
CA LYS A 186 18.07 2.34 -21.39
C LYS A 186 17.55 3.05 -20.14
N THR A 187 18.44 3.70 -19.41
CA THR A 187 18.15 4.55 -18.25
C THR A 187 16.83 5.30 -18.40
N VAL A 188 15.99 5.28 -17.35
CA VAL A 188 14.76 6.07 -17.33
C VAL A 188 15.15 7.54 -17.39
N THR A 189 14.97 8.16 -18.57
CA THR A 189 15.25 9.57 -18.77
C THR A 189 13.95 10.35 -18.53
N VAL A 190 14.03 11.54 -17.96
CA VAL A 190 12.88 12.44 -17.74
C VAL A 190 12.06 12.62 -19.04
N ALA A 191 12.72 12.71 -20.18
CA ALA A 191 12.08 12.77 -21.49
C ALA A 191 11.13 11.60 -21.78
N ARG A 192 11.41 10.39 -21.26
CA ARG A 192 10.55 9.22 -21.44
C ARG A 192 9.32 9.25 -20.53
N VAL A 193 9.45 9.84 -19.35
CA VAL A 193 8.31 10.09 -18.45
C VAL A 193 7.40 11.13 -19.08
N LEU A 194 7.96 12.20 -19.65
CA LEU A 194 7.20 13.23 -20.38
C LEU A 194 6.46 12.67 -21.61
N ASP A 195 6.98 11.63 -22.26
CA ASP A 195 6.26 10.96 -23.36
C ASP A 195 4.98 10.23 -22.90
N LEU A 196 4.89 9.81 -21.62
CA LEU A 196 3.67 9.23 -21.07
C LEU A 196 2.52 10.25 -20.99
N THR A 197 2.85 11.55 -20.86
CA THR A 197 1.84 12.62 -20.82
C THR A 197 1.14 12.81 -22.17
N LYS A 198 1.64 12.23 -23.24
CA LYS A 198 0.97 12.22 -24.55
C LYS A 198 -0.20 11.23 -24.60
N ASN A 199 -0.22 10.23 -23.72
CA ASN A 199 -1.34 9.27 -23.62
C ASN A 199 -2.42 9.83 -22.70
N ARG A 200 -3.40 10.52 -23.28
CA ARG A 200 -4.52 11.13 -22.55
C ARG A 200 -5.29 10.15 -21.68
N ARG A 201 -5.47 8.89 -22.13
CA ARG A 201 -6.18 7.86 -21.34
C ARG A 201 -5.40 7.46 -20.09
N LEU A 202 -4.08 7.33 -20.21
CA LEU A 202 -3.20 7.04 -19.08
C LEU A 202 -3.18 8.20 -18.07
N LEU A 203 -3.15 9.45 -18.54
CA LEU A 203 -3.23 10.62 -17.66
C LEU A 203 -4.56 10.68 -16.90
N LEU A 204 -5.68 10.45 -17.57
CA LEU A 204 -7.01 10.42 -16.95
C LEU A 204 -7.12 9.31 -15.91
N PHE A 205 -6.62 8.13 -16.24
CA PHE A 205 -6.57 7.02 -15.29
C PHE A 205 -5.67 7.35 -14.08
N SER A 206 -4.49 7.90 -14.32
CA SER A 206 -3.58 8.34 -13.24
C SER A 206 -4.23 9.40 -12.35
N ALA A 207 -4.94 10.38 -12.92
CA ALA A 207 -5.66 11.41 -12.17
C ALA A 207 -6.79 10.79 -11.32
N ALA A 208 -7.52 9.80 -11.85
CA ALA A 208 -8.54 9.07 -11.10
C ALA A 208 -7.91 8.29 -9.93
N ILE A 209 -6.78 7.61 -10.14
CA ILE A 209 -6.05 6.92 -9.07
C ILE A 209 -5.52 7.91 -8.01
N VAL A 210 -5.02 9.08 -8.41
CA VAL A 210 -4.60 10.13 -7.47
C VAL A 210 -5.79 10.59 -6.61
N ALA A 211 -6.93 10.88 -7.20
CA ALA A 211 -8.14 11.28 -6.48
C ALA A 211 -8.65 10.16 -5.55
N PHE A 212 -8.57 8.90 -6.01
CA PHE A 212 -8.86 7.73 -5.19
C PHE A 212 -7.94 7.64 -3.97
N GLN A 213 -6.64 7.77 -4.15
CA GLN A 213 -5.67 7.70 -3.05
C GLN A 213 -5.81 8.86 -2.07
N LEU A 214 -6.21 10.04 -2.54
CA LEU A 214 -6.56 11.16 -1.68
C LEU A 214 -7.77 10.85 -0.79
N ALA A 215 -8.72 10.03 -1.27
CA ALA A 215 -9.87 9.59 -0.50
C ALA A 215 -9.51 8.43 0.45
N ASP A 216 -8.89 7.37 -0.06
CA ASP A 216 -8.73 6.09 0.64
C ASP A 216 -7.61 6.08 1.69
N ALA A 217 -6.44 6.64 1.36
CA ALA A 217 -5.20 6.37 2.10
C ALA A 217 -5.24 6.82 3.58
N SER A 218 -5.96 7.88 3.90
CA SER A 218 -6.09 8.38 5.27
C SER A 218 -7.29 7.79 6.03
N MET A 219 -8.26 7.15 5.36
CA MET A 219 -9.47 6.67 6.04
C MET A 219 -9.13 5.70 7.17
N LEU A 220 -8.33 4.67 6.91
CA LEU A 220 -8.02 3.68 7.93
C LEU A 220 -7.16 4.24 9.07
N PRO A 221 -6.10 5.05 8.84
CA PRO A 221 -5.41 5.78 9.91
C PRO A 221 -6.33 6.65 10.76
N MET A 222 -7.24 7.42 10.13
CA MET A 222 -8.16 8.31 10.86
C MET A 222 -9.22 7.52 11.65
N ILE A 223 -9.74 6.42 11.12
CA ILE A 223 -10.58 5.49 11.90
C ILE A 223 -9.79 4.95 13.10
N GLY A 224 -8.53 4.57 12.90
CA GLY A 224 -7.66 4.09 13.97
C GLY A 224 -7.54 5.06 15.12
N THR A 225 -7.41 6.37 14.84
CA THR A 225 -7.37 7.40 15.88
C THR A 225 -8.71 7.53 16.63
N SER A 226 -9.84 7.36 15.94
CA SER A 226 -11.16 7.37 16.57
C SER A 226 -11.40 6.13 17.44
N VAL A 227 -10.94 4.97 16.98
CA VAL A 227 -11.04 3.71 17.72
C VAL A 227 -10.16 3.72 18.97
N ALA A 228 -9.03 4.43 18.96
CA ALA A 228 -8.14 4.58 20.09
C ALA A 228 -8.85 5.14 21.34
N ALA A 229 -9.90 5.95 21.18
CA ALA A 229 -10.73 6.45 22.27
C ALA A 229 -11.65 5.37 22.90
N GLY A 230 -11.70 4.16 22.33
CA GLY A 230 -12.69 3.13 22.64
C GLY A 230 -12.39 2.21 23.82
N GLY A 231 -11.37 2.49 24.65
CA GLY A 231 -11.09 1.76 25.88
C GLY A 231 -10.24 0.48 25.68
N ASP A 232 -10.30 -0.43 26.67
CA ASP A 232 -9.36 -1.55 26.86
C ASP A 232 -9.19 -2.52 25.67
N LYS A 233 -10.17 -2.59 24.77
CA LYS A 233 -10.15 -3.51 23.61
C LYS A 233 -9.96 -2.81 22.27
N ALA A 234 -9.57 -1.55 22.26
CA ALA A 234 -9.40 -0.77 21.04
C ALA A 234 -8.43 -1.42 20.04
N SER A 235 -7.35 -2.05 20.50
CA SER A 235 -6.39 -2.78 19.68
C SER A 235 -7.00 -3.97 18.93
N LEU A 236 -7.97 -4.67 19.53
CA LEU A 236 -8.69 -5.76 18.87
C LEU A 236 -9.62 -5.23 17.79
N TRP A 237 -10.33 -4.13 18.05
CA TRP A 237 -11.13 -3.45 17.02
C TRP A 237 -10.26 -3.02 15.84
N MET A 238 -9.09 -2.42 16.13
CA MET A 238 -8.13 -2.06 15.10
C MET A 238 -7.71 -3.23 14.23
N SER A 239 -7.48 -4.40 14.82
CA SER A 239 -7.17 -5.63 14.08
C SER A 239 -8.30 -6.04 13.14
N LEU A 240 -9.55 -6.00 13.59
CA LEU A 240 -10.71 -6.31 12.73
C LEU A 240 -10.81 -5.38 11.53
N LEU A 241 -10.49 -4.09 11.71
CA LEU A 241 -10.49 -3.10 10.62
C LEU A 241 -9.47 -3.42 9.53
N ILE A 242 -8.40 -4.15 9.87
CA ILE A 242 -7.38 -4.59 8.91
C ILE A 242 -7.73 -5.98 8.35
N ILE A 243 -8.17 -6.91 9.18
CA ILE A 243 -8.46 -8.30 8.77
C ILE A 243 -9.61 -8.37 7.77
N VAL A 244 -10.72 -7.65 8.05
CA VAL A 244 -11.93 -7.71 7.22
C VAL A 244 -11.63 -7.36 5.75
N PRO A 245 -11.00 -6.23 5.40
CA PRO A 245 -10.68 -5.93 4.00
C PRO A 245 -9.70 -6.94 3.39
N GLN A 246 -8.74 -7.48 4.12
CA GLN A 246 -7.81 -8.47 3.59
C GLN A 246 -8.51 -9.78 3.20
N VAL A 247 -9.47 -10.24 4.00
CA VAL A 247 -10.30 -11.40 3.67
C VAL A 247 -11.13 -11.13 2.42
N MET A 248 -11.74 -9.95 2.32
CA MET A 248 -12.52 -9.57 1.14
C MET A 248 -11.66 -9.51 -0.12
N VAL A 249 -10.45 -8.95 -0.04
CA VAL A 249 -9.50 -8.93 -1.17
C VAL A 249 -9.13 -10.35 -1.59
N ALA A 250 -8.83 -11.24 -0.64
CA ALA A 250 -8.46 -12.62 -0.93
C ALA A 250 -9.58 -13.39 -1.65
N CYS A 251 -10.84 -13.13 -1.28
CA CYS A 251 -12.01 -13.75 -1.90
C CYS A 251 -12.37 -13.14 -3.26
N LEU A 252 -12.31 -11.81 -3.37
CA LEU A 252 -12.85 -11.09 -4.53
C LEU A 252 -11.83 -10.90 -5.66
N ALA A 253 -10.53 -10.81 -5.39
CA ALA A 253 -9.54 -10.52 -6.43
C ALA A 253 -9.56 -11.52 -7.61
N PRO A 254 -9.72 -12.85 -7.41
CA PRO A 254 -9.84 -13.80 -8.53
C PRO A 254 -11.13 -13.57 -9.34
N TRP A 255 -12.24 -13.27 -8.65
CA TRP A 255 -13.53 -12.99 -9.29
C TRP A 255 -13.46 -11.70 -10.13
N VAL A 256 -12.81 -10.66 -9.61
CA VAL A 256 -12.59 -9.40 -10.33
C VAL A 256 -11.79 -9.65 -11.62
N GLY A 257 -10.67 -10.39 -11.55
CA GLY A 257 -9.87 -10.73 -12.72
C GLY A 257 -10.69 -11.43 -13.81
N TYR A 258 -11.47 -12.45 -13.42
CA TYR A 258 -12.32 -13.19 -14.34
C TYR A 258 -13.39 -12.31 -15.02
N HIS A 259 -14.08 -11.45 -14.24
CA HIS A 259 -15.13 -10.59 -14.77
C HIS A 259 -14.60 -9.43 -15.60
N ALA A 260 -13.40 -8.94 -15.29
CA ALA A 260 -12.73 -7.92 -16.06
C ALA A 260 -12.47 -8.38 -17.51
N GLU A 261 -12.10 -9.66 -17.70
CA GLU A 261 -11.92 -10.23 -19.04
C GLU A 261 -13.24 -10.41 -19.79
N ARG A 262 -14.32 -10.66 -19.09
CA ARG A 262 -15.65 -10.90 -19.74
C ARG A 262 -16.44 -9.63 -19.99
N ARG A 263 -16.57 -8.77 -18.96
CA ARG A 263 -17.47 -7.60 -18.97
C ARG A 263 -16.79 -6.27 -19.28
N GLY A 264 -15.44 -6.27 -19.39
CA GLY A 264 -14.65 -5.06 -19.57
C GLY A 264 -14.16 -4.46 -18.26
N ARG A 265 -13.31 -3.44 -18.36
CA ARG A 265 -12.64 -2.79 -17.23
C ARG A 265 -13.50 -1.70 -16.60
N ARG A 266 -14.17 -0.90 -17.44
CA ARG A 266 -14.90 0.29 -17.02
C ARG A 266 -16.01 0.04 -16.00
N PRO A 267 -16.89 -0.99 -16.13
CA PRO A 267 -17.94 -1.25 -15.13
C PRO A 267 -17.37 -1.58 -13.75
N LEU A 268 -16.30 -2.40 -13.71
CA LEU A 268 -15.65 -2.75 -12.45
C LEU A 268 -14.95 -1.54 -11.82
N LEU A 269 -14.28 -0.70 -12.62
CA LEU A 269 -13.69 0.55 -12.14
C LEU A 269 -14.76 1.47 -11.52
N LEU A 270 -15.91 1.64 -12.16
CA LEU A 270 -16.99 2.47 -11.60
C LEU A 270 -17.49 1.93 -10.25
N ILE A 271 -17.56 0.60 -10.08
CA ILE A 271 -17.90 -0.02 -8.80
C ILE A 271 -16.76 0.26 -7.78
N GLY A 272 -15.51 -0.04 -8.13
CA GLY A 272 -14.36 0.12 -7.22
C GLY A 272 -14.18 1.55 -6.74
N PHE A 273 -14.27 2.53 -7.64
CA PHE A 273 -14.19 3.95 -7.29
C PHE A 273 -15.46 4.42 -6.56
N GLY A 274 -16.67 3.93 -6.94
CA GLY A 274 -17.94 4.33 -6.37
C GLY A 274 -18.15 3.89 -4.93
N VAL A 275 -17.49 2.83 -4.51
CA VAL A 275 -17.53 2.34 -3.13
C VAL A 275 -16.86 3.32 -2.16
N GLU A 276 -15.82 4.05 -2.58
CA GLU A 276 -15.06 4.93 -1.67
C GLU A 276 -15.85 6.13 -1.12
N PRO A 277 -16.54 6.93 -1.93
CA PRO A 277 -17.35 8.02 -1.39
C PRO A 277 -18.49 7.50 -0.51
N LEU A 278 -19.09 6.34 -0.84
CA LEU A 278 -20.08 5.70 0.00
C LEU A 278 -19.48 5.29 1.36
N ARG A 279 -18.32 4.65 1.34
CA ARG A 279 -17.58 4.26 2.55
C ARG A 279 -17.29 5.47 3.45
N ALA A 280 -16.72 6.54 2.87
CA ALA A 280 -16.41 7.76 3.60
C ALA A 280 -17.68 8.44 4.17
N ALA A 281 -18.79 8.49 3.42
CA ALA A 281 -20.03 9.03 3.90
C ALA A 281 -20.61 8.22 5.08
N LEU A 282 -20.57 6.88 5.02
CA LEU A 282 -21.00 6.03 6.14
C LEU A 282 -20.15 6.23 7.39
N LEU A 283 -18.83 6.42 7.23
CA LEU A 283 -17.93 6.72 8.35
C LEU A 283 -18.14 8.13 8.94
N ALA A 284 -18.64 9.07 8.14
CA ALA A 284 -19.02 10.39 8.64
C ALA A 284 -20.28 10.35 9.52
N LEU A 285 -21.16 9.38 9.28
CA LEU A 285 -22.47 9.27 9.94
C LEU A 285 -22.46 8.43 11.22
N SER A 286 -21.49 7.54 11.41
CA SER A 286 -21.48 6.62 12.54
C SER A 286 -20.08 6.43 13.12
N THR A 287 -20.04 6.40 14.46
CA THR A 287 -18.84 6.04 15.25
C THR A 287 -18.99 4.68 15.93
N ASP A 288 -20.09 3.98 15.70
CA ASP A 288 -20.31 2.63 16.24
C ASP A 288 -19.30 1.64 15.67
N TYR A 289 -18.63 0.89 16.53
CA TYR A 289 -17.53 -0.01 16.13
C TYR A 289 -17.99 -1.10 15.17
N TRP A 290 -19.19 -1.66 15.34
CA TRP A 290 -19.70 -2.70 14.47
C TRP A 290 -20.04 -2.17 13.08
N VAL A 291 -20.59 -0.94 13.01
CA VAL A 291 -20.83 -0.24 11.75
C VAL A 291 -19.51 0.03 11.04
N VAL A 292 -18.51 0.56 11.77
CA VAL A 292 -17.19 0.86 11.22
C VAL A 292 -16.51 -0.42 10.70
N VAL A 293 -16.59 -1.54 11.42
CA VAL A 293 -16.07 -2.85 10.96
C VAL A 293 -16.83 -3.35 9.73
N ALA A 294 -18.17 -3.25 9.72
CA ALA A 294 -18.98 -3.64 8.55
C ALA A 294 -18.65 -2.82 7.31
N VAL A 295 -18.39 -1.54 7.47
CA VAL A 295 -17.97 -0.63 6.40
C VAL A 295 -16.59 -1.02 5.81
N GLN A 296 -15.73 -1.73 6.55
CA GLN A 296 -14.47 -2.24 6.02
C GLN A 296 -14.64 -3.34 4.94
N VAL A 297 -15.81 -3.97 4.86
CA VAL A 297 -16.14 -4.83 3.71
C VAL A 297 -16.07 -4.04 2.40
N LEU A 298 -16.57 -2.81 2.41
CA LEU A 298 -16.51 -1.91 1.25
C LEU A 298 -15.06 -1.58 0.88
N ASN A 299 -14.19 -1.35 1.88
CA ASN A 299 -12.76 -1.18 1.65
C ASN A 299 -12.16 -2.38 0.91
N GLY A 300 -12.45 -3.59 1.37
CA GLY A 300 -11.97 -4.81 0.72
C GLY A 300 -12.48 -4.97 -0.73
N VAL A 301 -13.73 -4.59 -1.00
CA VAL A 301 -14.29 -4.58 -2.37
C VAL A 301 -13.51 -3.61 -3.26
N SER A 302 -13.34 -2.36 -2.81
CA SER A 302 -12.61 -1.34 -3.53
C SER A 302 -11.16 -1.75 -3.77
N ALA A 303 -10.46 -2.17 -2.73
CA ALA A 303 -9.05 -2.59 -2.80
C ALA A 303 -8.84 -3.78 -3.76
N ALA A 304 -9.75 -4.78 -3.76
CA ALA A 304 -9.68 -5.91 -4.68
C ALA A 304 -9.84 -5.44 -6.14
N ILE A 305 -10.81 -4.57 -6.40
CA ILE A 305 -11.08 -4.08 -7.76
C ILE A 305 -9.93 -3.18 -8.22
N ILE A 306 -9.58 -2.15 -7.47
CA ILE A 306 -8.57 -1.16 -7.88
C ILE A 306 -7.19 -1.81 -8.02
N GLY A 307 -6.83 -2.73 -7.11
CA GLY A 307 -5.55 -3.46 -7.19
C GLY A 307 -5.41 -4.25 -8.49
N VAL A 308 -6.44 -5.05 -8.84
CA VAL A 308 -6.43 -5.84 -10.08
C VAL A 308 -6.53 -4.94 -11.31
N MET A 309 -7.47 -3.98 -11.30
CA MET A 309 -7.74 -3.12 -12.46
C MET A 309 -6.57 -2.19 -12.78
N THR A 310 -5.83 -1.70 -11.79
CA THR A 310 -4.67 -0.84 -12.05
C THR A 310 -3.65 -1.55 -12.94
N VAL A 311 -3.32 -2.80 -12.63
CA VAL A 311 -2.38 -3.58 -13.43
C VAL A 311 -2.93 -3.81 -14.84
N MET A 312 -4.21 -4.19 -14.96
CA MET A 312 -4.84 -4.50 -16.24
C MET A 312 -4.95 -3.25 -17.14
N VAL A 313 -5.42 -2.13 -16.60
CA VAL A 313 -5.57 -0.88 -17.37
C VAL A 313 -4.21 -0.34 -17.82
N VAL A 314 -3.19 -0.37 -16.94
CA VAL A 314 -1.83 0.02 -17.33
C VAL A 314 -1.29 -0.89 -18.43
N THR A 315 -1.54 -2.21 -18.34
CA THR A 315 -1.16 -3.17 -19.38
C THR A 315 -1.84 -2.82 -20.71
N ASP A 316 -3.18 -2.67 -20.70
CA ASP A 316 -3.97 -2.38 -21.90
C ASP A 316 -3.51 -1.06 -22.58
N LEU A 317 -3.27 -0.01 -21.79
CA LEU A 317 -2.87 1.31 -22.30
C LEU A 317 -1.41 1.40 -22.75
N THR A 318 -0.58 0.42 -22.43
CA THR A 318 0.84 0.38 -22.78
C THR A 318 1.19 -0.75 -23.75
N THR A 319 0.20 -1.53 -24.19
CA THR A 319 0.39 -2.61 -25.18
C THR A 319 1.10 -2.08 -26.43
N GLY A 320 2.08 -2.81 -26.92
CA GLY A 320 2.89 -2.44 -28.09
C GLY A 320 3.91 -1.32 -27.88
N THR A 321 3.87 -0.61 -26.73
CA THR A 321 4.79 0.52 -26.49
C THR A 321 6.10 0.11 -25.80
N GLY A 322 6.16 -1.07 -25.18
CA GLY A 322 7.28 -1.50 -24.34
C GLY A 322 7.47 -0.66 -23.05
N ARG A 323 6.46 0.11 -22.64
CA ARG A 323 6.54 1.10 -21.54
C ARG A 323 5.74 0.69 -20.29
N PHE A 324 5.31 -0.55 -20.17
CA PHE A 324 4.49 -1.03 -19.07
C PHE A 324 5.09 -0.68 -17.69
N ASN A 325 6.35 -1.04 -17.45
CA ASN A 325 7.01 -0.79 -16.16
C ASN A 325 7.15 0.70 -15.85
N LEU A 326 7.44 1.53 -16.85
CA LEU A 326 7.54 2.98 -16.70
C LEU A 326 6.19 3.60 -16.32
N ALA A 327 5.13 3.21 -17.02
CA ALA A 327 3.77 3.70 -16.76
C ALA A 327 3.29 3.22 -15.37
N GLY A 328 3.47 1.94 -15.04
CA GLY A 328 3.12 1.38 -13.74
C GLY A 328 3.87 2.07 -12.60
N GLY A 329 5.18 2.29 -12.75
CA GLY A 329 6.00 3.03 -11.78
C GLY A 329 5.56 4.48 -11.61
N THR A 330 5.17 5.16 -12.70
CA THR A 330 4.66 6.54 -12.65
C THR A 330 3.32 6.59 -11.90
N VAL A 331 2.38 5.69 -12.21
CA VAL A 331 1.10 5.59 -11.49
C VAL A 331 1.33 5.31 -10.01
N ALA A 332 2.23 4.38 -9.68
CA ALA A 332 2.56 4.06 -8.29
C ALA A 332 3.18 5.24 -7.53
N ALA A 333 4.09 5.99 -8.16
CA ALA A 333 4.69 7.18 -7.56
C ALA A 333 3.65 8.28 -7.30
N LEU A 334 2.78 8.56 -8.28
CA LEU A 334 1.67 9.51 -8.11
C LEU A 334 0.71 9.08 -7.02
N SER A 335 0.37 7.78 -6.95
CA SER A 335 -0.45 7.20 -5.89
C SER A 335 0.18 7.41 -4.51
N GLY A 336 1.48 7.14 -4.36
CA GLY A 336 2.21 7.31 -3.10
C GLY A 336 2.27 8.77 -2.65
N ILE A 337 2.47 9.72 -3.56
CA ILE A 337 2.42 11.16 -3.26
C ILE A 337 1.01 11.54 -2.80
N ALA A 338 -0.02 11.11 -3.52
CA ALA A 338 -1.41 11.39 -3.17
C ALA A 338 -1.79 10.81 -1.79
N ALA A 339 -1.37 9.57 -1.50
CA ALA A 339 -1.58 8.93 -0.20
C ALA A 339 -0.90 9.71 0.94
N SER A 340 0.33 10.18 0.73
CA SER A 340 1.06 10.98 1.72
C SER A 340 0.39 12.34 1.95
N LEU A 341 -0.05 13.00 0.89
CA LEU A 341 -0.81 14.25 0.98
C LEU A 341 -2.16 14.04 1.66
N SER A 342 -2.82 12.90 1.39
CA SER A 342 -4.08 12.54 2.06
C SER A 342 -3.92 12.51 3.57
N THR A 343 -2.89 11.85 4.11
CA THR A 343 -2.66 11.76 5.55
C THR A 343 -2.33 13.12 6.18
N LEU A 344 -1.54 13.96 5.48
CA LEU A 344 -1.23 15.32 5.92
C LEU A 344 -2.49 16.19 6.00
N ILE A 345 -3.27 16.25 4.91
CA ILE A 345 -4.48 17.07 4.80
C ILE A 345 -5.54 16.58 5.80
N SER A 346 -5.76 15.27 5.85
CA SER A 346 -6.76 14.70 6.75
C SER A 346 -6.42 14.93 8.21
N GLY A 347 -5.15 14.77 8.62
CA GLY A 347 -4.73 15.07 9.99
C GLY A 347 -5.08 16.50 10.40
N PHE A 348 -4.89 17.47 9.50
CA PHE A 348 -5.27 18.87 9.73
C PHE A 348 -6.79 19.06 9.77
N VAL A 349 -7.51 18.51 8.78
CA VAL A 349 -8.98 18.68 8.68
C VAL A 349 -9.69 18.05 9.88
N PHE A 350 -9.31 16.83 10.27
CA PHE A 350 -9.88 16.16 11.44
C PHE A 350 -9.61 16.92 12.73
N GLN A 351 -8.41 17.51 12.89
CA GLN A 351 -8.04 18.30 14.06
C GLN A 351 -8.89 19.55 14.22
N HIS A 352 -9.18 20.29 13.12
CA HIS A 352 -9.78 21.61 13.17
C HIS A 352 -11.29 21.62 12.90
N PHE A 353 -11.79 20.68 12.11
CA PHE A 353 -13.18 20.63 11.67
C PHE A 353 -13.94 19.39 12.16
N GLY A 354 -13.23 18.46 12.83
CA GLY A 354 -13.82 17.25 13.40
C GLY A 354 -13.96 16.10 12.40
N GLN A 355 -14.37 14.95 12.94
CA GLN A 355 -14.40 13.67 12.24
C GLN A 355 -15.36 13.66 11.03
N ALA A 356 -16.59 14.14 11.21
CA ALA A 356 -17.62 14.13 10.17
C ALA A 356 -17.17 14.92 8.92
N VAL A 357 -16.66 16.15 9.14
CA VAL A 357 -16.15 17.01 8.05
C VAL A 357 -14.94 16.36 7.39
N GLY A 358 -14.06 15.74 8.16
CA GLY A 358 -12.91 15.00 7.65
C GLY A 358 -13.32 13.90 6.68
N PHE A 359 -14.21 13.01 7.09
CA PHE A 359 -14.70 11.94 6.20
C PHE A 359 -15.51 12.48 5.02
N LEU A 360 -16.30 13.53 5.16
CA LEU A 360 -17.00 14.16 4.03
C LEU A 360 -16.02 14.77 3.01
N THR A 361 -14.90 15.32 3.45
CA THR A 361 -13.83 15.81 2.57
C THR A 361 -13.24 14.64 1.76
N LEU A 362 -13.00 13.48 2.39
CA LEU A 362 -12.57 12.27 1.71
C LEU A 362 -13.63 11.73 0.75
N ALA A 363 -14.92 11.79 1.14
CA ALA A 363 -16.02 11.43 0.25
C ALA A 363 -16.05 12.30 -1.01
N ALA A 364 -15.81 13.60 -0.89
CA ALA A 364 -15.73 14.52 -2.03
C ALA A 364 -14.56 14.16 -2.97
N ALA A 365 -13.39 13.83 -2.43
CA ALA A 365 -12.24 13.34 -3.22
C ALA A 365 -12.57 12.03 -3.95
N GLY A 366 -13.23 11.08 -3.26
CA GLY A 366 -13.70 9.83 -3.87
C GLY A 366 -14.75 10.07 -4.97
N ALA A 367 -15.70 10.98 -4.75
CA ALA A 367 -16.68 11.37 -5.77
C ALA A 367 -16.01 11.98 -7.00
N ALA A 368 -14.98 12.79 -6.83
CA ALA A 368 -14.20 13.33 -7.94
C ALA A 368 -13.52 12.20 -8.75
N ALA A 369 -12.99 11.16 -8.08
CA ALA A 369 -12.42 9.98 -8.76
C ALA A 369 -13.48 9.25 -9.60
N VAL A 370 -14.70 9.04 -9.05
CA VAL A 370 -15.83 8.44 -9.78
C VAL A 370 -16.20 9.26 -11.01
N LEU A 371 -16.32 10.58 -10.86
CA LEU A 371 -16.67 11.49 -11.95
C LEU A 371 -15.61 11.45 -13.06
N LEU A 372 -14.31 11.41 -12.73
CA LEU A 372 -13.23 11.28 -13.71
C LEU A 372 -13.36 9.99 -14.52
N VAL A 373 -13.63 8.85 -13.85
CA VAL A 373 -13.80 7.58 -14.54
C VAL A 373 -15.09 7.55 -15.38
N TRP A 374 -16.18 8.03 -14.81
CA TRP A 374 -17.49 8.03 -15.47
C TRP A 374 -17.53 8.92 -16.71
N ALA A 375 -17.02 10.15 -16.60
CA ALA A 375 -17.11 11.14 -17.67
C ALA A 375 -16.04 10.98 -18.76
N PHE A 376 -14.82 10.54 -18.39
CA PHE A 376 -13.67 10.67 -19.27
C PHE A 376 -12.94 9.35 -19.59
N LEU A 377 -13.11 8.29 -18.77
CA LEU A 377 -12.43 7.03 -19.04
C LEU A 377 -13.29 6.13 -19.92
N ALA A 378 -12.86 5.96 -21.18
CA ALA A 378 -13.45 4.97 -22.08
C ALA A 378 -13.05 3.54 -21.66
N GLU A 379 -13.74 2.52 -22.20
CA GLU A 379 -13.34 1.12 -22.04
C GLU A 379 -11.90 0.91 -22.54
N THR A 380 -11.08 0.20 -21.76
CA THR A 380 -9.68 -0.05 -22.09
C THR A 380 -9.41 -1.48 -22.53
N LYS A 381 -10.39 -2.38 -22.33
CA LYS A 381 -10.27 -3.76 -22.80
C LYS A 381 -10.07 -3.79 -24.31
N PRO A 382 -9.02 -4.46 -24.84
CA PRO A 382 -8.83 -4.64 -26.27
C PRO A 382 -9.97 -5.47 -26.87
N GLU A 383 -10.42 -5.13 -28.08
CA GLU A 383 -11.47 -5.87 -28.79
C GLU A 383 -11.02 -7.29 -29.18
N LYS A 384 -9.75 -7.45 -29.49
CA LYS A 384 -9.08 -8.76 -29.69
C LYS A 384 -7.72 -8.71 -29.02
N TYR A 385 -7.32 -9.81 -28.37
CA TYR A 385 -5.91 -10.02 -28.02
C TYR A 385 -5.22 -10.48 -29.31
N ASP A 386 -4.27 -9.67 -29.81
CA ASP A 386 -3.35 -10.15 -30.81
C ASP A 386 -2.41 -11.16 -30.08
N ASP A 387 -2.61 -12.46 -30.37
CA ASP A 387 -1.80 -13.56 -29.87
C ASP A 387 -0.35 -13.52 -30.39
#